data_bb5589357300c8b2511068fc541f4f79
#
_entry.id   bb5589357300c8b2511068fc541f4f79
#
_cell.length_a   1.000
_cell.length_b   1.000
_cell.length_c   1.000
_cell.angle_alpha   90.00
_cell.angle_beta   90.00
_cell.angle_gamma   90.00
#
_symmetry.space_group_name_H-M   'P 1'
#
loop_
_entity.id
_entity.type
_entity.pdbx_description
1 polymer ?
#
loop_
_entity_poly.entity_id
_entity_poly.type
_entity_poly.pdbx_seq_one_letter_code
_entity_poly.pdbx_strand_id
1 'polypeptide(L)'
;MDRNEICDIEDRVARWLWVVKYTEIRRTKLCKWVSNFHLEQLECRIDGPDASFDKRGSYNIVCKVIFDKTGEVWAVRFPQLGKGLISDEKVMSEVAAIETVRKYTDIPIPEIIRWGISDDNDLGLGPFIISTWVDGISLGDVLALPDNDRMLRDDLSDATIEHIWRQIARFMFQLSCIDFDHIGSCSATPQRPLTIKSNHILESGGVDISCPPSTTFTSSIDYFKHIADHDLRQLHEQLNSVDDEEDARQKYINWTVIRQLIPRFVRFDNGPFKLVCDDFGPFNMMVDNAENLNIVAVLDWEWSYAGPQELFWSPPLWLLGQPPASWEDGHDDSRLSRYNKYLDIWIRVIQEEEQKVLDSSTGDDHHVERPSVLLQKQRQDGSMWFYHIMQEAFNGPNSVPFSRLREAVSDFEELAAAVSKEDTEAFVKMKMEYKDHYEKDLAEMKERYRGVPYMQGATD
;
A
#
# COMPACT_ATOMS: atom_id res chain seq x y z
N MET A 1 4.13 9.31 14.97
CA MET A 1 4.15 9.45 13.49
C MET A 1 3.55 10.81 13.16
N ASP A 2 4.34 11.68 12.56
CA ASP A 2 4.01 13.09 12.47
C ASP A 2 3.14 13.40 11.25
N ARG A 3 1.87 12.97 11.30
CA ARG A 3 0.89 13.38 10.30
C ARG A 3 0.72 14.90 10.38
N ASN A 4 0.62 15.54 9.24
CA ASN A 4 0.33 16.96 9.17
C ASN A 4 -1.17 17.19 9.46
N GLU A 5 -1.51 17.58 10.68
CA GLU A 5 -2.91 17.81 11.10
C GLU A 5 -3.62 18.87 10.23
N ILE A 6 -2.89 19.82 9.67
CA ILE A 6 -3.47 20.83 8.73
C ILE A 6 -3.96 20.12 7.48
N CYS A 7 -3.14 19.25 6.89
CA CYS A 7 -3.53 18.44 5.73
C CYS A 7 -4.68 17.50 6.05
N ASP A 8 -4.68 16.88 7.23
CA ASP A 8 -5.79 16.02 7.68
C ASP A 8 -7.11 16.79 7.80
N ILE A 9 -7.07 18.04 8.28
CA ILE A 9 -8.25 18.90 8.38
C ILE A 9 -8.77 19.23 6.98
N GLU A 10 -7.91 19.66 6.07
CA GLU A 10 -8.27 20.00 4.69
C GLU A 10 -8.83 18.78 3.94
N ASP A 11 -8.19 17.62 4.08
CA ASP A 11 -8.65 16.37 3.48
C ASP A 11 -10.02 15.95 3.99
N ARG A 12 -10.28 16.05 5.30
CA ARG A 12 -11.60 15.77 5.88
C ARG A 12 -12.69 16.67 5.31
N VAL A 13 -12.40 17.97 5.14
CA VAL A 13 -13.35 18.91 4.53
C VAL A 13 -13.66 18.51 3.09
N ALA A 14 -12.63 18.27 2.27
CA ALA A 14 -12.79 17.88 0.88
C ALA A 14 -13.58 16.59 0.75
N ARG A 15 -13.24 15.59 1.57
CA ARG A 15 -13.92 14.29 1.61
C ARG A 15 -15.39 14.41 2.01
N TRP A 16 -15.68 15.21 3.03
CA TRP A 16 -17.07 15.44 3.45
C TRP A 16 -17.90 16.04 2.32
N LEU A 17 -17.39 17.06 1.64
CA LEU A 17 -18.06 17.67 0.49
C LEU A 17 -18.30 16.66 -0.65
N TRP A 18 -17.31 15.81 -0.92
CA TRP A 18 -17.42 14.75 -1.92
C TRP A 18 -18.48 13.71 -1.52
N VAL A 19 -18.52 13.28 -0.26
CA VAL A 19 -19.51 12.32 0.27
C VAL A 19 -20.92 12.89 0.18
N VAL A 20 -21.13 14.16 0.47
CA VAL A 20 -22.43 14.83 0.30
C VAL A 20 -22.87 14.76 -1.17
N LYS A 21 -21.98 15.11 -2.10
CA LYS A 21 -22.23 15.01 -3.54
C LYS A 21 -22.51 13.58 -3.98
N TYR A 22 -21.69 12.62 -3.53
CA TYR A 22 -21.88 11.20 -3.81
C TYR A 22 -23.27 10.70 -3.35
N THR A 23 -23.67 11.03 -2.12
CA THR A 23 -24.95 10.62 -1.55
C THR A 23 -26.13 11.13 -2.37
N GLU A 24 -26.08 12.36 -2.84
CA GLU A 24 -27.11 12.93 -3.71
C GLU A 24 -27.15 12.22 -5.07
N ILE A 25 -26.01 11.98 -5.69
CA ILE A 25 -25.89 11.29 -6.99
C ILE A 25 -26.32 9.84 -6.89
N ARG A 26 -25.91 9.13 -5.82
CA ARG A 26 -26.33 7.76 -5.54
C ARG A 26 -27.84 7.63 -5.56
N ARG A 27 -28.54 8.55 -4.90
CA ARG A 27 -29.99 8.57 -4.78
C ARG A 27 -30.71 8.91 -6.10
N THR A 28 -30.13 9.80 -6.92
CA THR A 28 -30.87 10.45 -8.02
C THR A 28 -30.45 10.01 -9.41
N LYS A 29 -29.17 9.66 -9.62
CA LYS A 29 -28.59 9.48 -10.96
C LYS A 29 -27.87 8.16 -11.17
N LEU A 30 -27.32 7.54 -10.11
CA LEU A 30 -26.37 6.43 -10.24
C LEU A 30 -26.96 5.23 -10.99
N CYS A 31 -28.18 4.78 -10.66
CA CYS A 31 -28.80 3.65 -11.36
C CYS A 31 -28.95 3.91 -12.86
N LYS A 32 -29.45 5.09 -13.23
CA LYS A 32 -29.60 5.44 -14.65
C LYS A 32 -28.26 5.47 -15.38
N TRP A 33 -27.23 6.00 -14.74
CA TRP A 33 -25.88 6.07 -15.31
C TRP A 33 -25.28 4.67 -15.48
N VAL A 34 -25.39 3.79 -14.46
CA VAL A 34 -24.93 2.40 -14.53
C VAL A 34 -25.67 1.60 -15.61
N SER A 35 -27.01 1.78 -15.73
CA SER A 35 -27.81 1.11 -16.76
C SER A 35 -27.31 1.36 -18.18
N ASN A 36 -26.69 2.50 -18.45
CA ASN A 36 -26.13 2.80 -19.78
C ASN A 36 -24.95 1.89 -20.17
N PHE A 37 -24.28 1.26 -19.21
CA PHE A 37 -23.17 0.34 -19.46
C PHE A 37 -23.64 -1.12 -19.62
N HIS A 38 -24.88 -1.43 -19.26
CA HIS A 38 -25.43 -2.74 -19.49
C HIS A 38 -25.79 -2.93 -20.98
N LEU A 39 -25.41 -4.08 -21.57
CA LEU A 39 -25.60 -4.34 -23.01
C LEU A 39 -27.05 -4.14 -23.46
N GLU A 40 -28.00 -4.56 -22.67
CA GLU A 40 -29.44 -4.42 -22.94
C GLU A 40 -30.04 -3.15 -22.30
N GLN A 41 -29.24 -2.28 -21.71
CA GLN A 41 -29.66 -1.06 -20.99
C GLN A 41 -30.75 -1.33 -19.93
N LEU A 42 -30.61 -2.46 -19.23
CA LEU A 42 -31.56 -2.85 -18.20
C LEU A 42 -31.54 -1.89 -17.02
N GLU A 43 -32.74 -1.70 -16.44
CA GLU A 43 -32.85 -0.99 -15.17
C GLU A 43 -32.21 -1.80 -14.05
N CYS A 44 -31.50 -1.10 -13.17
CA CYS A 44 -30.88 -1.67 -11.99
C CYS A 44 -31.35 -0.94 -10.73
N ARG A 45 -31.14 -1.58 -9.59
CA ARG A 45 -31.32 -0.97 -8.27
C ARG A 45 -30.02 -1.04 -7.48
N ILE A 46 -29.86 -0.14 -6.53
CA ILE A 46 -28.76 -0.16 -5.57
C ILE A 46 -29.16 -1.05 -4.39
N ASP A 47 -28.20 -1.82 -3.86
CA ASP A 47 -28.37 -2.58 -2.63
C ASP A 47 -28.34 -1.64 -1.42
N GLY A 48 -29.39 -1.71 -0.58
CA GLY A 48 -29.54 -0.84 0.59
C GLY A 48 -30.15 0.54 0.31
N PRO A 49 -30.81 1.13 1.32
CA PRO A 49 -31.61 2.34 1.19
C PRO A 49 -30.77 3.63 1.05
N ASP A 50 -29.58 3.68 1.58
CA ASP A 50 -28.73 4.87 1.57
C ASP A 50 -27.22 4.52 1.50
N ALA A 51 -26.39 5.55 1.50
CA ALA A 51 -24.94 5.42 1.32
C ALA A 51 -24.20 4.74 2.51
N SER A 52 -24.87 4.49 3.64
CA SER A 52 -24.28 3.76 4.76
C SER A 52 -24.18 2.25 4.49
N PHE A 53 -24.91 1.75 3.50
CA PHE A 53 -24.83 0.37 3.02
C PHE A 53 -23.69 0.12 2.04
N ASP A 54 -23.09 1.19 1.51
CA ASP A 54 -21.96 1.07 0.60
C ASP A 54 -20.69 0.71 1.37
N LYS A 55 -19.85 -0.12 0.76
CA LYS A 55 -18.55 -0.47 1.37
C LYS A 55 -17.57 0.68 1.23
N ARG A 56 -16.98 1.09 2.33
CA ARG A 56 -15.96 2.15 2.37
C ARG A 56 -14.62 1.58 2.82
N GLY A 57 -13.62 1.72 1.97
CA GLY A 57 -12.22 1.49 2.30
C GLY A 57 -11.49 2.81 2.58
N SER A 58 -10.17 2.71 2.73
CA SER A 58 -9.31 3.87 2.93
C SER A 58 -9.34 4.85 1.74
N TYR A 59 -9.42 4.34 0.51
CA TYR A 59 -9.29 5.14 -0.71
C TYR A 59 -10.52 5.11 -1.61
N ASN A 60 -11.44 4.17 -1.41
CA ASN A 60 -12.54 3.93 -2.32
C ASN A 60 -13.88 3.81 -1.60
N ILE A 61 -14.95 4.14 -2.33
CA ILE A 61 -16.32 3.75 -1.97
C ILE A 61 -16.84 2.80 -3.04
N VAL A 62 -17.51 1.72 -2.62
CA VAL A 62 -18.07 0.68 -3.50
C VAL A 62 -19.55 0.54 -3.26
N CYS A 63 -20.33 0.79 -4.31
CA CYS A 63 -21.78 0.62 -4.32
C CYS A 63 -22.15 -0.68 -5.02
N LYS A 64 -22.96 -1.52 -4.37
CA LYS A 64 -23.50 -2.75 -4.96
C LYS A 64 -24.76 -2.45 -5.76
N VAL A 65 -24.76 -2.87 -7.04
CA VAL A 65 -25.85 -2.65 -7.98
C VAL A 65 -26.38 -3.99 -8.48
N ILE A 66 -27.71 -4.15 -8.54
CA ILE A 66 -28.40 -5.40 -8.86
C ILE A 66 -29.31 -5.19 -10.07
N PHE A 67 -29.19 -6.06 -11.08
CA PHE A 67 -30.07 -6.14 -12.24
C PHE A 67 -31.09 -7.27 -12.01
N ASP A 68 -32.28 -6.95 -11.53
CA ASP A 68 -33.28 -7.96 -11.12
C ASP A 68 -33.73 -8.86 -12.28
N LYS A 69 -33.62 -8.41 -13.54
CA LYS A 69 -34.03 -9.20 -14.71
C LYS A 69 -33.06 -10.33 -15.05
N THR A 70 -31.77 -10.10 -14.89
CA THR A 70 -30.71 -11.08 -15.24
C THR A 70 -30.12 -11.74 -14.00
N GLY A 71 -30.30 -11.15 -12.82
CA GLY A 71 -29.63 -11.56 -11.59
C GLY A 71 -28.18 -11.11 -11.51
N GLU A 72 -27.69 -10.35 -12.47
CA GLU A 72 -26.34 -9.80 -12.44
C GLU A 72 -26.17 -8.81 -11.29
N VAL A 73 -25.01 -8.88 -10.65
CA VAL A 73 -24.64 -7.99 -9.55
C VAL A 73 -23.29 -7.37 -9.85
N TRP A 74 -23.24 -6.05 -9.80
CA TRP A 74 -22.04 -5.28 -10.11
C TRP A 74 -21.55 -4.47 -8.91
N ALA A 75 -20.22 -4.30 -8.81
CA ALA A 75 -19.57 -3.36 -7.92
C ALA A 75 -19.23 -2.08 -8.69
N VAL A 76 -19.74 -0.96 -8.24
CA VAL A 76 -19.46 0.36 -8.81
C VAL A 76 -18.55 1.11 -7.83
N ARG A 77 -17.28 1.28 -8.18
CA ARG A 77 -16.26 1.85 -7.33
C ARG A 77 -15.85 3.24 -7.79
N PHE A 78 -15.74 4.16 -6.83
CA PHE A 78 -15.20 5.50 -7.01
C PHE A 78 -14.07 5.74 -6.02
N PRO A 79 -12.89 6.24 -6.44
CA PRO A 79 -11.91 6.82 -5.53
C PRO A 79 -12.50 7.99 -4.75
N GLN A 80 -12.25 8.06 -3.45
CA GLN A 80 -12.69 9.17 -2.62
C GLN A 80 -11.82 10.40 -2.89
N LEU A 81 -12.44 11.55 -3.19
CA LEU A 81 -11.71 12.81 -3.31
C LEU A 81 -11.06 13.16 -1.96
N GLY A 82 -9.88 13.71 -1.99
CA GLY A 82 -9.07 14.02 -0.81
C GLY A 82 -8.04 12.94 -0.50
N LYS A 83 -8.21 11.73 -1.04
CA LYS A 83 -7.24 10.65 -0.95
C LYS A 83 -6.71 10.30 -2.34
N GLY A 84 -5.63 10.93 -2.73
CA GLY A 84 -4.97 10.72 -4.02
C GLY A 84 -5.22 11.84 -5.01
N LEU A 85 -4.32 12.82 -5.07
CA LEU A 85 -4.36 13.91 -6.05
C LEU A 85 -4.24 13.44 -7.51
N ILE A 86 -3.86 12.19 -7.73
CA ILE A 86 -3.62 11.56 -9.04
C ILE A 86 -4.62 10.43 -9.31
N SER A 87 -5.88 10.61 -8.92
CA SER A 87 -6.89 9.55 -8.97
C SER A 87 -7.11 8.94 -10.36
N ASP A 88 -7.02 9.73 -11.44
CA ASP A 88 -7.13 9.24 -12.82
C ASP A 88 -5.95 8.30 -13.17
N GLU A 89 -4.72 8.73 -12.90
CA GLU A 89 -3.51 7.95 -13.14
C GLU A 89 -3.50 6.66 -12.30
N LYS A 90 -4.00 6.73 -11.06
CA LYS A 90 -4.15 5.57 -10.18
C LYS A 90 -5.10 4.53 -10.78
N VAL A 91 -6.27 4.93 -11.24
CA VAL A 91 -7.24 4.02 -11.88
C VAL A 91 -6.68 3.44 -13.18
N MET A 92 -6.01 4.24 -14.01
CA MET A 92 -5.35 3.74 -15.23
C MET A 92 -4.27 2.70 -14.91
N SER A 93 -3.44 2.93 -13.89
CA SER A 93 -2.39 2.01 -13.45
C SER A 93 -2.97 0.72 -12.90
N GLU A 94 -4.01 0.81 -12.10
CA GLU A 94 -4.71 -0.36 -11.54
C GLU A 94 -5.33 -1.23 -12.64
N VAL A 95 -6.01 -0.64 -13.59
CA VAL A 95 -6.61 -1.38 -14.72
C VAL A 95 -5.54 -2.09 -15.53
N ALA A 96 -4.41 -1.43 -15.81
CA ALA A 96 -3.29 -2.04 -16.52
C ALA A 96 -2.70 -3.24 -15.74
N ALA A 97 -2.61 -3.13 -14.41
CA ALA A 97 -2.18 -4.24 -13.55
C ALA A 97 -3.17 -5.41 -13.60
N ILE A 98 -4.47 -5.15 -13.44
CA ILE A 98 -5.53 -6.15 -13.53
C ILE A 98 -5.51 -6.87 -14.88
N GLU A 99 -5.40 -6.15 -15.99
CA GLU A 99 -5.31 -6.73 -17.34
C GLU A 99 -4.07 -7.61 -17.46
N THR A 100 -2.93 -7.19 -16.93
CA THR A 100 -1.69 -7.97 -16.92
C THR A 100 -1.85 -9.25 -16.11
N VAL A 101 -2.37 -9.17 -14.89
CA VAL A 101 -2.57 -10.35 -14.02
C VAL A 101 -3.54 -11.34 -14.65
N ARG A 102 -4.68 -10.87 -15.18
CA ARG A 102 -5.67 -11.74 -15.86
C ARG A 102 -5.12 -12.43 -17.10
N LYS A 103 -4.20 -11.78 -17.80
CA LYS A 103 -3.59 -12.34 -19.01
C LYS A 103 -2.59 -13.45 -18.73
N TYR A 104 -1.85 -13.35 -17.65
CA TYR A 104 -0.70 -14.22 -17.39
C TYR A 104 -0.87 -15.15 -16.19
N THR A 105 -1.98 -15.07 -15.44
CA THR A 105 -2.23 -15.86 -14.25
C THR A 105 -3.65 -16.38 -14.17
N ASP A 106 -3.87 -17.36 -13.29
CA ASP A 106 -5.19 -17.87 -12.92
C ASP A 106 -5.70 -17.27 -11.58
N ILE A 107 -5.08 -16.19 -11.12
CA ILE A 107 -5.49 -15.50 -9.90
C ILE A 107 -6.94 -15.01 -10.07
N PRO A 108 -7.85 -15.37 -9.14
CA PRO A 108 -9.23 -14.96 -9.25
C PRO A 108 -9.37 -13.45 -9.01
N ILE A 109 -9.76 -12.71 -10.04
CA ILE A 109 -9.98 -11.26 -10.01
C ILE A 109 -11.36 -10.96 -10.61
N PRO A 110 -12.16 -10.04 -10.00
CA PRO A 110 -13.42 -9.60 -10.58
C PRO A 110 -13.25 -9.12 -12.02
N GLU A 111 -14.22 -9.41 -12.86
CA GLU A 111 -14.20 -8.94 -14.24
C GLU A 111 -14.50 -7.44 -14.30
N ILE A 112 -13.66 -6.66 -14.98
CA ILE A 112 -13.93 -5.25 -15.27
C ILE A 112 -14.95 -5.18 -16.39
N ILE A 113 -16.11 -4.60 -16.10
CA ILE A 113 -17.20 -4.36 -17.06
C ILE A 113 -16.96 -3.03 -17.77
N ARG A 114 -16.61 -2.02 -17.00
CA ARG A 114 -16.30 -0.67 -17.50
C ARG A 114 -15.39 0.08 -16.52
N TRP A 115 -14.57 0.94 -17.05
CA TRP A 115 -13.81 1.93 -16.28
C TRP A 115 -13.69 3.23 -17.08
N GLY A 116 -13.33 4.31 -16.41
CA GLY A 116 -13.07 5.61 -17.06
C GLY A 116 -12.36 6.57 -16.12
N ILE A 117 -11.73 7.56 -16.71
CA ILE A 117 -11.12 8.70 -16.01
C ILE A 117 -12.18 9.75 -15.66
N SER A 118 -11.79 10.81 -14.96
CA SER A 118 -12.71 11.87 -14.51
C SER A 118 -13.52 12.50 -15.65
N ASP A 119 -12.92 12.69 -16.82
CA ASP A 119 -13.59 13.25 -18.00
C ASP A 119 -14.62 12.30 -18.63
N ASP A 120 -14.50 10.98 -18.39
CA ASP A 120 -15.45 9.96 -18.85
C ASP A 120 -16.67 9.82 -17.91
N ASN A 121 -16.69 10.54 -16.79
CA ASN A 121 -17.71 10.40 -15.75
C ASN A 121 -18.63 11.62 -15.65
N ASP A 122 -19.74 11.58 -16.40
CA ASP A 122 -20.78 12.63 -16.39
C ASP A 122 -21.42 12.91 -15.01
N LEU A 123 -21.21 12.02 -14.02
CA LEU A 123 -21.63 12.25 -12.64
C LEU A 123 -20.71 13.27 -11.93
N GLY A 124 -19.50 13.46 -12.44
CA GLY A 124 -18.51 14.35 -11.85
C GLY A 124 -18.03 13.88 -10.48
N LEU A 125 -17.96 12.56 -10.25
CA LEU A 125 -17.46 11.91 -9.03
C LEU A 125 -15.97 11.52 -9.13
N GLY A 126 -15.29 11.90 -10.21
CA GLY A 126 -13.93 11.46 -10.53
C GLY A 126 -13.91 10.16 -11.32
N PRO A 127 -12.76 9.48 -11.44
CA PRO A 127 -12.64 8.23 -12.17
C PRO A 127 -13.45 7.10 -11.50
N PHE A 128 -13.66 6.01 -12.25
CA PHE A 128 -14.48 4.90 -11.75
C PHE A 128 -14.04 3.55 -12.32
N ILE A 129 -14.37 2.48 -11.59
CA ILE A 129 -14.32 1.10 -12.08
C ILE A 129 -15.65 0.43 -11.77
N ILE A 130 -16.23 -0.23 -12.77
CA ILE A 130 -17.38 -1.13 -12.63
C ILE A 130 -16.90 -2.54 -12.89
N SER A 131 -17.12 -3.44 -11.94
CA SER A 131 -16.73 -4.84 -12.03
C SER A 131 -17.86 -5.77 -11.61
N THR A 132 -17.71 -7.06 -11.86
CA THR A 132 -18.59 -8.07 -11.28
C THR A 132 -18.47 -8.05 -9.76
N TRP A 133 -19.61 -8.28 -9.08
CA TRP A 133 -19.60 -8.44 -7.63
C TRP A 133 -19.07 -9.83 -7.25
N VAL A 134 -18.27 -9.90 -6.20
CA VAL A 134 -17.80 -11.17 -5.64
C VAL A 134 -18.61 -11.53 -4.42
N ASP A 135 -19.23 -12.70 -4.45
CA ASP A 135 -19.88 -13.29 -3.27
C ASP A 135 -18.80 -13.99 -2.42
N GLY A 136 -18.85 -13.75 -1.12
CA GLY A 136 -17.89 -14.25 -0.16
C GLY A 136 -17.79 -13.35 1.06
N ILE A 137 -16.85 -13.65 1.92
CA ILE A 137 -16.53 -12.84 3.11
C ILE A 137 -15.09 -12.32 3.02
N SER A 138 -14.84 -11.15 3.60
CA SER A 138 -13.49 -10.61 3.69
C SER A 138 -12.61 -11.53 4.52
N LEU A 139 -11.47 -11.96 3.97
CA LEU A 139 -10.48 -12.74 4.71
C LEU A 139 -9.93 -11.93 5.89
N GLY A 140 -9.72 -10.62 5.71
CA GLY A 140 -9.30 -9.72 6.76
C GLY A 140 -10.26 -9.72 7.95
N ASP A 141 -11.58 -9.67 7.70
CA ASP A 141 -12.60 -9.70 8.76
C ASP A 141 -12.59 -11.02 9.55
N VAL A 142 -12.19 -12.13 8.91
CA VAL A 142 -12.06 -13.44 9.59
C VAL A 142 -10.81 -13.50 10.45
N LEU A 143 -9.72 -12.90 9.99
CA LEU A 143 -8.40 -13.02 10.61
C LEU A 143 -8.13 -11.96 11.67
N ALA A 144 -8.71 -10.76 11.54
CA ALA A 144 -8.40 -9.63 12.41
C ALA A 144 -9.09 -9.72 13.78
N LEU A 145 -8.52 -9.04 14.76
CA LEU A 145 -9.18 -8.74 16.04
C LEU A 145 -10.34 -7.77 15.80
N PRO A 146 -11.52 -7.98 16.42
CA PRO A 146 -12.69 -7.13 16.20
C PRO A 146 -12.48 -5.65 16.52
N ASP A 147 -11.65 -5.37 17.54
CA ASP A 147 -11.43 -4.02 18.08
C ASP A 147 -10.02 -3.46 17.78
N ASN A 148 -9.23 -4.16 16.95
CA ASN A 148 -7.87 -3.75 16.65
C ASN A 148 -7.64 -3.71 15.14
N ASP A 149 -7.42 -2.53 14.64
CA ASP A 149 -7.24 -2.19 13.24
C ASP A 149 -6.20 -3.10 12.55
N ARG A 150 -6.71 -4.13 11.85
CA ARG A 150 -5.96 -5.12 11.06
C ARG A 150 -5.02 -6.09 11.82
N MET A 151 -4.84 -6.01 13.13
CA MET A 151 -4.00 -6.99 13.84
C MET A 151 -4.66 -8.39 13.81
N LEU A 152 -3.87 -9.41 13.46
CA LEU A 152 -4.37 -10.79 13.43
C LEU A 152 -4.66 -11.32 14.84
N ARG A 153 -5.73 -12.09 14.97
CA ARG A 153 -6.11 -12.75 16.23
C ARG A 153 -5.02 -13.71 16.72
N ASP A 154 -4.91 -13.82 18.04
CA ASP A 154 -3.89 -14.69 18.67
C ASP A 154 -4.28 -16.18 18.67
N ASP A 155 -5.57 -16.49 18.50
CA ASP A 155 -6.13 -17.84 18.53
C ASP A 155 -6.09 -18.57 17.17
N LEU A 156 -5.51 -17.96 16.13
CA LEU A 156 -5.35 -18.60 14.83
C LEU A 156 -4.35 -19.77 14.93
N SER A 157 -4.80 -20.95 14.49
CA SER A 157 -3.91 -22.12 14.45
C SER A 157 -2.85 -21.97 13.35
N ASP A 158 -1.68 -22.58 13.57
CA ASP A 158 -0.62 -22.61 12.56
C ASP A 158 -1.10 -23.28 11.26
N ALA A 159 -1.99 -24.26 11.34
CA ALA A 159 -2.58 -24.91 10.17
C ALA A 159 -3.49 -23.97 9.38
N THR A 160 -4.26 -23.11 10.04
CA THR A 160 -5.10 -22.08 9.40
C THR A 160 -4.22 -21.07 8.67
N ILE A 161 -3.19 -20.57 9.34
CA ILE A 161 -2.22 -19.63 8.77
C ILE A 161 -1.52 -20.25 7.55
N GLU A 162 -1.03 -21.48 7.68
CA GLU A 162 -0.37 -22.21 6.59
C GLU A 162 -1.28 -22.43 5.39
N HIS A 163 -2.55 -22.79 5.62
CA HIS A 163 -3.53 -22.99 4.55
C HIS A 163 -3.73 -21.71 3.72
N ILE A 164 -3.90 -20.58 4.39
CA ILE A 164 -4.11 -19.28 3.73
C ILE A 164 -2.84 -18.85 3.00
N TRP A 165 -1.69 -18.89 3.67
CA TRP A 165 -0.44 -18.41 3.08
C TRP A 165 0.05 -19.27 1.93
N ARG A 166 -0.30 -20.54 1.92
CA ARG A 166 -0.04 -21.43 0.79
C ARG A 166 -0.80 -20.99 -0.48
N GLN A 167 -2.01 -20.51 -0.33
CA GLN A 167 -2.78 -19.96 -1.46
C GLN A 167 -2.14 -18.66 -1.94
N ILE A 168 -1.77 -17.74 -1.03
CA ILE A 168 -1.10 -16.49 -1.37
C ILE A 168 0.26 -16.77 -2.04
N ALA A 169 1.05 -17.71 -1.51
CA ALA A 169 2.32 -18.10 -2.10
C ALA A 169 2.17 -18.59 -3.55
N ARG A 170 1.14 -19.38 -3.84
CA ARG A 170 0.85 -19.84 -5.22
C ARG A 170 0.53 -18.68 -6.15
N PHE A 171 -0.16 -17.66 -5.67
CA PHE A 171 -0.39 -16.44 -6.45
C PHE A 171 0.93 -15.70 -6.69
N MET A 172 1.79 -15.57 -5.68
CA MET A 172 3.09 -14.94 -5.85
C MET A 172 3.98 -15.70 -6.84
N PHE A 173 3.96 -17.04 -6.86
CA PHE A 173 4.70 -17.79 -7.88
C PHE A 173 4.17 -17.53 -9.28
N GLN A 174 2.87 -17.38 -9.49
CA GLN A 174 2.31 -16.99 -10.78
C GLN A 174 2.74 -15.57 -11.19
N LEU A 175 2.64 -14.60 -10.24
CA LEU A 175 3.07 -13.22 -10.48
C LEU A 175 4.58 -13.13 -10.79
N SER A 176 5.40 -13.97 -10.17
CA SER A 176 6.84 -14.01 -10.40
C SER A 176 7.25 -14.43 -11.80
N CYS A 177 6.34 -15.06 -12.55
CA CYS A 177 6.57 -15.41 -13.95
C CYS A 177 6.37 -14.23 -14.93
N ILE A 178 5.90 -13.08 -14.42
CA ILE A 178 5.70 -11.88 -15.22
C ILE A 178 6.94 -10.99 -15.08
N ASP A 179 7.67 -10.84 -16.18
CA ASP A 179 8.88 -10.03 -16.23
C ASP A 179 8.63 -8.68 -16.92
N PHE A 180 9.27 -7.63 -16.37
CA PHE A 180 9.29 -6.30 -16.94
C PHE A 180 10.75 -5.86 -17.14
N ASP A 181 10.98 -5.00 -18.13
CA ASP A 181 12.28 -4.41 -18.46
C ASP A 181 12.50 -3.04 -17.79
N HIS A 182 11.51 -2.54 -17.05
CA HIS A 182 11.52 -1.24 -16.37
C HIS A 182 10.78 -1.31 -15.04
N ILE A 183 11.05 -0.36 -14.16
CA ILE A 183 10.26 -0.06 -12.96
C ILE A 183 9.33 1.09 -13.31
N GLY A 184 8.02 0.86 -13.11
CA GLY A 184 6.97 1.82 -13.47
C GLY A 184 5.60 1.15 -13.53
N SER A 185 4.59 1.82 -14.11
CA SER A 185 3.26 1.22 -14.28
C SER A 185 3.29 0.02 -15.23
N CYS A 186 2.36 -0.92 -15.08
CA CYS A 186 2.24 -2.12 -15.92
C CYS A 186 1.63 -1.84 -17.30
N SER A 187 1.42 -0.58 -17.68
CA SER A 187 0.79 -0.20 -18.95
C SER A 187 1.73 -0.40 -20.14
N ALA A 188 1.15 -0.53 -21.34
CA ALA A 188 1.93 -0.63 -22.59
C ALA A 188 2.81 0.61 -22.87
N THR A 189 2.44 1.77 -22.34
CA THR A 189 3.27 2.97 -22.28
C THR A 189 3.58 3.24 -20.81
N PRO A 190 4.73 2.75 -20.32
CA PRO A 190 5.04 2.82 -18.88
C PRO A 190 5.09 4.25 -18.37
N GLN A 191 4.52 4.44 -17.20
CA GLN A 191 4.54 5.69 -16.45
C GLN A 191 5.23 5.48 -15.11
N ARG A 192 5.37 6.55 -14.32
CA ARG A 192 5.96 6.48 -12.97
C ARG A 192 5.28 5.43 -12.11
N PRO A 193 6.02 4.75 -11.23
CA PRO A 193 5.42 3.87 -10.24
C PRO A 193 4.61 4.70 -9.23
N LEU A 194 3.39 4.24 -8.95
CA LEU A 194 2.54 4.80 -7.90
C LEU A 194 2.57 3.87 -6.70
N THR A 195 3.05 4.35 -5.56
CA THR A 195 3.21 3.55 -4.34
C THR A 195 2.35 4.10 -3.21
N ILE A 196 1.94 3.24 -2.28
CA ILE A 196 1.26 3.68 -1.04
C ILE A 196 2.12 4.70 -0.30
N LYS A 197 3.43 4.49 -0.24
CA LYS A 197 4.36 5.40 0.41
C LYS A 197 4.31 6.82 -0.14
N SER A 198 4.40 6.96 -1.47
CA SER A 198 4.34 8.29 -2.10
C SER A 198 2.99 8.96 -1.88
N ASN A 199 1.91 8.19 -1.92
CA ASN A 199 0.58 8.71 -1.61
C ASN A 199 0.46 9.18 -0.15
N HIS A 200 0.98 8.42 0.82
CA HIS A 200 0.97 8.82 2.23
C HIS A 200 1.78 10.09 2.48
N ILE A 201 2.96 10.23 1.86
CA ILE A 201 3.77 11.45 2.00
C ILE A 201 3.01 12.67 1.48
N LEU A 202 2.29 12.52 0.36
CA LEU A 202 1.48 13.59 -0.21
C LEU A 202 0.26 13.92 0.68
N GLU A 203 -0.55 12.91 1.01
CA GLU A 203 -1.82 13.12 1.73
C GLU A 203 -1.65 13.47 3.21
N SER A 204 -0.77 12.75 3.90
CA SER A 204 -0.58 12.90 5.35
C SER A 204 0.60 13.82 5.71
N GLY A 205 1.56 14.00 4.81
CA GLY A 205 2.68 14.92 4.98
C GLY A 205 2.47 16.29 4.35
N GLY A 206 1.61 16.38 3.34
CA GLY A 206 1.39 17.58 2.54
C GLY A 206 2.57 17.95 1.63
N VAL A 207 3.43 16.97 1.32
CA VAL A 207 4.61 17.18 0.48
C VAL A 207 4.40 16.55 -0.88
N ASP A 208 4.39 17.39 -1.91
CA ASP A 208 4.31 16.92 -3.29
C ASP A 208 5.65 16.39 -3.77
N ILE A 209 5.82 15.08 -3.70
CA ILE A 209 7.01 14.35 -4.17
C ILE A 209 6.83 13.82 -5.60
N SER A 210 5.80 14.25 -6.31
CA SER A 210 5.54 13.77 -7.67
C SER A 210 6.71 14.04 -8.60
N CYS A 211 7.02 13.06 -9.44
CA CYS A 211 7.94 13.17 -10.57
C CYS A 211 7.13 13.22 -11.88
N PRO A 212 7.74 13.59 -13.01
CA PRO A 212 7.04 13.56 -14.30
C PRO A 212 6.35 12.22 -14.56
N PRO A 213 5.13 12.18 -15.15
CA PRO A 213 4.42 10.93 -15.41
C PRO A 213 5.21 9.90 -16.22
N SER A 214 6.09 10.34 -17.11
CA SER A 214 6.96 9.48 -17.94
C SER A 214 8.19 8.93 -17.21
N THR A 215 8.34 9.16 -15.91
CA THR A 215 9.50 8.70 -15.14
C THR A 215 9.42 7.19 -14.94
N THR A 216 10.43 6.48 -15.44
CA THR A 216 10.63 5.03 -15.21
C THR A 216 12.09 4.77 -14.87
N PHE A 217 12.40 3.59 -14.30
CA PHE A 217 13.76 3.23 -13.96
C PHE A 217 14.13 1.89 -14.60
N THR A 218 15.40 1.73 -14.97
CA THR A 218 16.00 0.47 -15.44
C THR A 218 17.04 -0.06 -14.46
N SER A 219 17.16 0.58 -13.28
CA SER A 219 18.05 0.23 -12.19
C SER A 219 17.27 0.25 -10.87
N SER A 220 17.35 -0.85 -10.10
CA SER A 220 16.80 -0.93 -8.75
C SER A 220 17.50 0.05 -7.80
N ILE A 221 18.82 0.27 -7.96
CA ILE A 221 19.59 1.23 -7.17
C ILE A 221 19.03 2.64 -7.38
N ASP A 222 18.79 3.04 -8.62
CA ASP A 222 18.28 4.39 -8.91
C ASP A 222 16.83 4.56 -8.43
N TYR A 223 16.02 3.51 -8.52
CA TYR A 223 14.68 3.49 -7.94
C TYR A 223 14.70 3.65 -6.41
N PHE A 224 15.51 2.87 -5.69
CA PHE A 224 15.60 2.98 -4.23
C PHE A 224 16.19 4.33 -3.79
N LYS A 225 17.13 4.91 -4.54
CA LYS A 225 17.59 6.27 -4.30
C LYS A 225 16.45 7.29 -4.44
N HIS A 226 15.64 7.14 -5.49
CA HIS A 226 14.47 7.97 -5.69
C HIS A 226 13.48 7.87 -4.51
N ILE A 227 13.22 6.65 -4.00
CA ILE A 227 12.37 6.47 -2.81
C ILE A 227 13.00 7.10 -1.55
N ALA A 228 14.30 6.89 -1.31
CA ALA A 228 15.00 7.52 -0.18
C ALA A 228 15.02 9.05 -0.28
N ASP A 229 15.12 9.59 -1.50
CA ASP A 229 15.04 11.04 -1.74
C ASP A 229 13.61 11.58 -1.45
N HIS A 230 12.55 10.77 -1.61
CA HIS A 230 11.20 11.12 -1.15
C HIS A 230 11.12 11.29 0.38
N ASP A 231 11.73 10.37 1.14
CA ASP A 231 11.76 10.46 2.60
C ASP A 231 12.55 11.67 3.09
N LEU A 232 13.73 11.90 2.49
CA LEU A 232 14.54 13.09 2.79
C LEU A 232 13.80 14.37 2.44
N ARG A 233 13.10 14.39 1.31
CA ARG A 233 12.30 15.55 0.89
C ARG A 233 11.13 15.77 1.83
N GLN A 234 10.40 14.72 2.20
CA GLN A 234 9.35 14.79 3.23
C GLN A 234 9.90 15.31 4.55
N LEU A 235 11.03 14.78 5.01
CA LEU A 235 11.68 15.22 6.23
C LEU A 235 12.05 16.72 6.18
N HIS A 236 12.52 17.22 5.04
CA HIS A 236 12.89 18.61 4.86
C HIS A 236 11.66 19.54 4.72
N GLU A 237 10.69 19.21 3.88
CA GLU A 237 9.62 20.10 3.46
C GLU A 237 8.40 20.08 4.38
N GLN A 238 8.04 18.94 4.98
CA GLN A 238 6.93 18.86 5.90
C GLN A 238 7.24 19.63 7.19
N LEU A 239 6.41 20.61 7.52
CA LEU A 239 6.70 21.56 8.61
C LEU A 239 6.82 20.90 9.98
N ASN A 240 6.00 19.89 10.27
CA ASN A 240 5.97 19.13 11.51
C ASN A 240 6.59 17.73 11.43
N SER A 241 7.59 17.53 10.58
CA SER A 241 8.23 16.20 10.41
C SER A 241 9.09 15.76 11.59
N VAL A 242 9.28 16.62 12.59
CA VAL A 242 10.11 16.35 13.76
C VAL A 242 9.45 16.83 15.04
N ASP A 243 9.73 16.12 16.16
CA ASP A 243 9.17 16.44 17.48
C ASP A 243 10.03 17.44 18.27
N ASP A 244 11.35 17.30 18.21
CA ASP A 244 12.32 18.15 18.87
C ASP A 244 13.68 18.13 18.16
N GLU A 245 14.69 18.80 18.74
CA GLU A 245 16.03 18.89 18.17
C GLU A 245 16.72 17.51 18.05
N GLU A 246 16.51 16.64 19.04
CA GLU A 246 17.13 15.30 19.05
C GLU A 246 16.47 14.39 18.01
N ASP A 247 15.13 14.40 17.92
CA ASP A 247 14.40 13.68 16.87
C ASP A 247 14.80 14.16 15.48
N ALA A 248 14.93 15.49 15.28
CA ALA A 248 15.39 16.08 14.03
C ALA A 248 16.79 15.56 13.65
N ARG A 249 17.72 15.54 14.63
CA ARG A 249 19.09 15.07 14.42
C ARG A 249 19.11 13.59 14.03
N GLN A 250 18.40 12.75 14.77
CA GLN A 250 18.36 11.32 14.54
C GLN A 250 17.68 10.98 13.20
N LYS A 251 16.56 11.60 12.86
CA LYS A 251 15.90 11.40 11.56
C LYS A 251 16.82 11.76 10.39
N TYR A 252 17.47 12.91 10.45
CA TYR A 252 18.40 13.35 9.39
C TYR A 252 19.57 12.39 9.19
N ILE A 253 20.22 11.98 10.28
CA ILE A 253 21.35 11.04 10.25
C ILE A 253 20.88 9.69 9.70
N ASN A 254 19.78 9.14 10.23
CA ASN A 254 19.29 7.83 9.83
C ASN A 254 18.94 7.77 8.34
N TRP A 255 18.21 8.75 7.82
CA TRP A 255 17.85 8.76 6.39
C TRP A 255 19.07 8.96 5.48
N THR A 256 20.07 9.72 5.94
CA THR A 256 21.36 9.85 5.23
C THR A 256 22.08 8.52 5.17
N VAL A 257 22.12 7.75 6.27
CA VAL A 257 22.71 6.41 6.31
C VAL A 257 21.93 5.42 5.44
N ILE A 258 20.60 5.40 5.54
CA ILE A 258 19.75 4.53 4.70
C ILE A 258 20.07 4.70 3.22
N ARG A 259 20.21 5.96 2.76
CA ARG A 259 20.54 6.26 1.37
C ARG A 259 21.91 5.71 0.96
N GLN A 260 22.88 5.71 1.87
CA GLN A 260 24.21 5.14 1.64
C GLN A 260 24.22 3.60 1.61
N LEU A 261 23.26 2.96 2.32
CA LEU A 261 23.17 1.49 2.39
C LEU A 261 22.53 0.86 1.14
N ILE A 262 21.86 1.64 0.28
CA ILE A 262 21.16 1.13 -0.91
C ILE A 262 22.03 0.16 -1.74
N PRO A 263 23.26 0.50 -2.16
CA PRO A 263 24.07 -0.42 -2.98
C PRO A 263 24.46 -1.72 -2.29
N ARG A 264 24.37 -1.80 -0.96
CA ARG A 264 24.71 -3.02 -0.19
C ARG A 264 23.60 -4.07 -0.25
N PHE A 265 22.34 -3.62 -0.37
CA PHE A 265 21.17 -4.48 -0.31
C PHE A 265 20.58 -4.82 -1.68
N VAL A 266 20.86 -4.03 -2.72
CA VAL A 266 20.40 -4.33 -4.08
C VAL A 266 21.27 -5.40 -4.71
N ARG A 267 20.63 -6.50 -5.14
CA ARG A 267 21.27 -7.68 -5.76
C ARG A 267 20.96 -7.80 -7.25
N PHE A 268 19.77 -7.40 -7.66
CA PHE A 268 19.26 -7.51 -9.04
C PHE A 268 19.01 -6.11 -9.61
N ASP A 269 20.10 -5.35 -9.84
CA ASP A 269 20.01 -3.94 -10.23
C ASP A 269 19.28 -3.70 -11.55
N ASN A 270 19.53 -4.56 -12.55
CA ASN A 270 19.02 -4.37 -13.92
C ASN A 270 17.85 -5.31 -14.27
N GLY A 271 17.11 -5.76 -13.26
CA GLY A 271 15.97 -6.65 -13.43
C GLY A 271 16.33 -8.13 -13.67
N PRO A 272 15.40 -8.96 -14.16
CA PRO A 272 14.03 -8.57 -14.50
C PRO A 272 13.26 -8.04 -13.31
N PHE A 273 12.38 -7.05 -13.59
CA PHE A 273 11.50 -6.48 -12.54
C PHE A 273 10.20 -7.28 -12.49
N LYS A 274 9.53 -7.26 -11.33
CA LYS A 274 8.34 -8.07 -11.04
C LYS A 274 7.14 -7.20 -10.74
N LEU A 275 5.92 -7.74 -10.92
CA LEU A 275 4.71 -7.05 -10.53
C LEU A 275 4.60 -7.00 -9.00
N VAL A 276 4.89 -5.84 -8.42
CA VAL A 276 4.71 -5.53 -7.01
C VAL A 276 3.34 -4.88 -6.84
N CYS A 277 2.58 -5.29 -5.82
CA CYS A 277 1.39 -4.58 -5.35
C CYS A 277 1.59 -4.31 -3.85
N ASP A 278 1.69 -3.03 -3.47
CA ASP A 278 2.03 -2.64 -2.10
C ASP A 278 0.98 -3.09 -1.07
N ASP A 279 -0.28 -3.26 -1.47
CA ASP A 279 -1.38 -3.72 -0.60
C ASP A 279 -1.80 -5.18 -0.88
N PHE A 280 -0.90 -5.97 -1.49
CA PHE A 280 -1.16 -7.39 -1.73
C PHE A 280 -1.09 -8.19 -0.43
N GLY A 281 -2.27 -8.52 0.11
CA GLY A 281 -2.34 -9.23 1.37
C GLY A 281 -3.75 -9.71 1.72
N PRO A 282 -3.92 -10.40 2.86
CA PRO A 282 -5.18 -11.05 3.24
C PRO A 282 -6.36 -10.07 3.40
N PHE A 283 -6.09 -8.79 3.64
CA PHE A 283 -7.13 -7.78 3.81
C PHE A 283 -7.80 -7.35 2.50
N ASN A 284 -7.17 -7.66 1.37
CA ASN A 284 -7.70 -7.44 0.02
C ASN A 284 -8.10 -8.75 -0.67
N MET A 285 -8.41 -9.79 0.11
CA MET A 285 -8.84 -11.09 -0.39
C MET A 285 -10.21 -11.47 0.14
N MET A 286 -11.01 -12.10 -0.71
CA MET A 286 -12.30 -12.68 -0.36
C MET A 286 -12.17 -14.20 -0.29
N VAL A 287 -12.85 -14.82 0.67
CA VAL A 287 -12.92 -16.27 0.81
C VAL A 287 -14.36 -16.77 0.69
N ASP A 288 -14.50 -18.05 0.33
CA ASP A 288 -15.78 -18.73 0.18
C ASP A 288 -16.63 -18.71 1.48
N ASN A 289 -16.02 -19.02 2.59
CA ASN A 289 -16.63 -19.01 3.92
C ASN A 289 -15.57 -19.06 5.03
N ALA A 290 -15.98 -18.87 6.27
CA ALA A 290 -15.11 -18.84 7.44
C ALA A 290 -14.54 -20.21 7.85
N GLU A 291 -15.07 -21.31 7.32
CA GLU A 291 -14.65 -22.67 7.65
C GLU A 291 -13.55 -23.16 6.70
N ASN A 292 -13.76 -22.99 5.39
CA ASN A 292 -12.86 -23.50 4.36
C ASN A 292 -11.72 -22.55 4.05
N LEU A 293 -11.97 -21.23 4.08
CA LEU A 293 -11.00 -20.16 3.80
C LEU A 293 -10.31 -20.29 2.43
N ASN A 294 -11.05 -20.78 1.42
CA ASN A 294 -10.55 -20.80 0.06
C ASN A 294 -10.67 -19.40 -0.55
N ILE A 295 -9.57 -18.84 -1.05
CA ILE A 295 -9.55 -17.51 -1.66
C ILE A 295 -10.30 -17.58 -3.00
N VAL A 296 -11.38 -16.81 -3.11
CA VAL A 296 -12.25 -16.74 -4.29
C VAL A 296 -12.07 -15.44 -5.08
N ALA A 297 -11.45 -14.41 -4.51
CA ALA A 297 -11.02 -13.23 -5.23
C ALA A 297 -9.87 -12.50 -4.53
N VAL A 298 -9.02 -11.89 -5.34
CA VAL A 298 -8.04 -10.87 -4.95
C VAL A 298 -8.52 -9.54 -5.48
N LEU A 299 -8.71 -8.58 -4.56
CA LEU A 299 -9.23 -7.25 -4.83
C LEU A 299 -8.12 -6.21 -4.73
N ASP A 300 -8.43 -5.00 -5.19
CA ASP A 300 -7.64 -3.79 -4.94
C ASP A 300 -6.18 -3.84 -5.42
N TRP A 301 -6.02 -3.76 -6.74
CA TRP A 301 -4.73 -3.72 -7.42
C TRP A 301 -4.21 -2.29 -7.64
N GLU A 302 -4.74 -1.30 -6.91
CA GLU A 302 -4.50 0.12 -7.18
C GLU A 302 -3.07 0.62 -6.96
N TRP A 303 -2.28 -0.07 -6.15
CA TRP A 303 -0.88 0.25 -5.87
C TRP A 303 0.07 -0.78 -6.49
N SER A 304 -0.24 -1.16 -7.74
CA SER A 304 0.56 -2.13 -8.48
C SER A 304 1.47 -1.45 -9.47
N TYR A 305 2.70 -1.92 -9.53
CA TYR A 305 3.74 -1.46 -10.45
C TYR A 305 4.76 -2.56 -10.71
N ALA A 306 5.51 -2.43 -11.82
CA ALA A 306 6.72 -3.21 -12.00
C ALA A 306 7.79 -2.66 -11.06
N GLY A 307 8.34 -3.50 -10.20
CA GLY A 307 9.30 -3.12 -9.15
C GLY A 307 10.45 -4.10 -8.99
N PRO A 308 11.43 -3.77 -8.12
CA PRO A 308 12.58 -4.63 -7.85
C PRO A 308 12.20 -6.04 -7.41
N GLN A 309 12.90 -7.04 -7.93
CA GLN A 309 12.67 -8.45 -7.56
C GLN A 309 12.88 -8.71 -6.07
N GLU A 310 13.84 -8.04 -5.47
CA GLU A 310 14.11 -8.16 -4.02
C GLU A 310 12.95 -7.65 -3.18
N LEU A 311 12.28 -6.60 -3.64
CA LEU A 311 11.10 -6.05 -2.98
C LEU A 311 9.91 -6.99 -3.12
N PHE A 312 9.69 -7.54 -4.31
CA PHE A 312 8.64 -8.53 -4.58
C PHE A 312 8.76 -9.76 -3.66
N TRP A 313 9.99 -10.26 -3.43
CA TRP A 313 10.26 -11.41 -2.56
C TRP A 313 10.68 -11.01 -1.14
N SER A 314 10.49 -9.77 -0.71
CA SER A 314 10.74 -9.41 0.69
C SER A 314 9.71 -10.06 1.63
N PRO A 315 10.06 -10.32 2.90
CA PRO A 315 9.08 -10.76 3.88
C PRO A 315 7.88 -9.82 3.92
N PRO A 316 6.63 -10.37 3.86
CA PRO A 316 5.44 -9.53 3.76
C PRO A 316 5.23 -8.65 5.00
N LEU A 317 4.85 -7.39 4.79
CA LEU A 317 4.49 -6.45 5.86
C LEU A 317 3.27 -6.90 6.67
N TRP A 318 2.37 -7.66 6.04
CA TRP A 318 1.08 -8.07 6.61
C TRP A 318 1.12 -9.39 7.42
N LEU A 319 2.28 -9.97 7.74
CA LEU A 319 2.35 -11.26 8.46
C LEU A 319 1.63 -11.25 9.82
N LEU A 320 1.53 -10.11 10.49
CA LEU A 320 0.66 -9.91 11.66
C LEU A 320 -0.57 -9.06 11.35
N GLY A 321 -0.81 -8.72 10.08
CA GLY A 321 -1.87 -7.83 9.65
C GLY A 321 -1.43 -6.36 9.63
N GLN A 322 -0.76 -5.89 10.66
CA GLN A 322 -0.15 -4.56 10.71
C GLN A 322 1.35 -4.64 10.36
N PRO A 323 1.88 -3.66 9.60
CA PRO A 323 3.30 -3.59 9.30
C PRO A 323 4.14 -3.31 10.56
N PRO A 324 5.37 -3.84 10.67
CA PRO A 324 6.24 -3.64 11.82
C PRO A 324 6.52 -2.17 12.18
N ALA A 325 6.46 -1.27 11.20
CA ALA A 325 6.68 0.16 11.43
C ALA A 325 5.54 0.83 12.25
N SER A 326 4.34 0.24 12.25
CA SER A 326 3.17 0.77 12.98
C SER A 326 3.00 0.20 14.40
N TRP A 327 3.88 -0.71 14.82
CA TRP A 327 3.76 -1.26 16.18
C TRP A 327 4.18 -0.19 17.19
N GLU A 328 3.25 0.11 18.10
CA GLU A 328 3.53 0.99 19.24
C GLU A 328 4.57 0.33 20.14
N ASP A 329 5.50 1.13 20.66
CA ASP A 329 6.61 0.68 21.50
C ASP A 329 7.52 -0.35 20.82
N GLY A 330 8.53 0.10 20.09
CA GLY A 330 9.54 -0.69 19.37
C GLY A 330 10.25 -1.80 20.15
N HIS A 331 9.83 -2.06 21.39
CA HIS A 331 10.36 -3.03 22.35
C HIS A 331 9.37 -4.18 22.67
N ASP A 332 8.25 -4.34 21.93
CA ASP A 332 7.37 -5.49 22.14
C ASP A 332 7.98 -6.77 21.55
N ASP A 333 8.85 -7.41 22.33
CA ASP A 333 9.46 -8.70 21.99
C ASP A 333 8.41 -9.79 21.68
N SER A 334 7.18 -9.67 22.18
CA SER A 334 6.12 -10.64 21.92
C SER A 334 5.60 -10.55 20.50
N ARG A 335 5.36 -9.35 19.97
CA ARG A 335 4.95 -9.13 18.58
C ARG A 335 6.03 -9.55 17.60
N LEU A 336 7.27 -9.17 17.87
CA LEU A 336 8.41 -9.57 17.05
C LEU A 336 8.61 -11.10 17.07
N SER A 337 8.45 -11.74 18.23
CA SER A 337 8.53 -13.20 18.34
C SER A 337 7.43 -13.87 17.51
N ARG A 338 6.20 -13.36 17.57
CA ARG A 338 5.08 -13.86 16.78
C ARG A 338 5.28 -13.61 15.27
N TYR A 339 5.78 -12.45 14.89
CA TYR A 339 6.14 -12.13 13.50
C TYR A 339 7.19 -13.12 12.98
N ASN A 340 8.25 -13.39 13.76
CA ASN A 340 9.29 -14.33 13.38
C ASN A 340 8.74 -15.75 13.23
N LYS A 341 7.85 -16.20 14.12
CA LYS A 341 7.16 -17.49 14.00
C LYS A 341 6.38 -17.58 12.68
N TYR A 342 5.67 -16.53 12.33
CA TYR A 342 4.89 -16.49 11.11
C TYR A 342 5.78 -16.37 9.87
N LEU A 343 6.90 -15.69 9.97
CA LEU A 343 7.91 -15.66 8.92
C LEU A 343 8.54 -17.04 8.69
N ASP A 344 8.75 -17.83 9.74
CA ASP A 344 9.22 -19.22 9.60
C ASP A 344 8.21 -20.09 8.82
N ILE A 345 6.92 -19.95 9.12
CA ILE A 345 5.86 -20.65 8.36
C ILE A 345 5.84 -20.16 6.90
N TRP A 346 5.95 -18.85 6.66
CA TRP A 346 5.97 -18.26 5.31
C TRP A 346 7.14 -18.81 4.48
N ILE A 347 8.36 -18.76 5.01
CA ILE A 347 9.57 -19.27 4.32
C ILE A 347 9.41 -20.76 4.00
N ARG A 348 8.90 -21.57 4.93
CA ARG A 348 8.64 -22.99 4.71
C ARG A 348 7.61 -23.20 3.61
N VAL A 349 6.50 -22.47 3.63
CA VAL A 349 5.47 -22.57 2.59
C VAL A 349 6.03 -22.18 1.22
N ILE A 350 6.78 -21.09 1.13
CA ILE A 350 7.46 -20.68 -0.12
C ILE A 350 8.39 -21.80 -0.61
N GLN A 351 9.19 -22.41 0.28
CA GLN A 351 10.11 -23.50 -0.09
C GLN A 351 9.37 -24.72 -0.64
N GLU A 352 8.24 -25.08 -0.05
CA GLU A 352 7.44 -26.21 -0.49
C GLU A 352 6.75 -25.97 -1.85
N GLU A 353 6.19 -24.78 -2.07
CA GLU A 353 5.58 -24.42 -3.36
C GLU A 353 6.66 -24.22 -4.45
N GLU A 354 7.82 -23.67 -4.12
CA GLU A 354 9.00 -23.58 -5.01
C GLU A 354 9.42 -24.98 -5.50
N GLN A 355 9.49 -25.98 -4.60
CA GLN A 355 9.85 -27.34 -4.98
C GLN A 355 8.84 -27.95 -5.97
N LYS A 356 7.55 -27.68 -5.80
CA LYS A 356 6.50 -28.15 -6.72
C LYS A 356 6.66 -27.52 -8.12
N VAL A 357 7.00 -26.23 -8.19
CA VAL A 357 7.28 -25.54 -9.46
C VAL A 357 8.49 -26.18 -10.14
N LEU A 358 9.58 -26.43 -9.41
CA LEU A 358 10.78 -27.08 -9.93
C LEU A 358 10.51 -28.49 -10.43
N ASP A 359 9.75 -29.30 -9.67
CA ASP A 359 9.41 -30.68 -10.05
C ASP A 359 8.53 -30.73 -11.32
N SER A 360 7.77 -29.69 -11.60
CA SER A 360 6.91 -29.57 -12.78
C SER A 360 7.63 -28.98 -14.02
N SER A 361 8.77 -28.32 -13.82
CA SER A 361 9.55 -27.67 -14.88
C SER A 361 10.49 -28.68 -15.55
N THR A 362 10.44 -28.75 -16.88
CA THR A 362 11.33 -29.62 -17.69
C THR A 362 12.60 -28.93 -18.17
N GLY A 363 12.85 -27.68 -17.71
CA GLY A 363 13.95 -26.83 -18.16
C GLY A 363 15.05 -26.65 -17.12
N ASP A 364 16.27 -26.43 -17.61
CA ASP A 364 17.52 -26.25 -16.83
C ASP A 364 17.66 -24.79 -16.33
N ASP A 365 16.62 -24.27 -15.60
CA ASP A 365 16.61 -22.89 -15.07
C ASP A 365 17.42 -22.77 -13.75
N HIS A 366 18.67 -23.24 -13.76
CA HIS A 366 19.56 -23.27 -12.58
C HIS A 366 20.20 -21.92 -12.22
N HIS A 367 19.88 -20.82 -12.93
CA HIS A 367 20.56 -19.53 -12.76
C HIS A 367 19.78 -18.48 -11.96
N VAL A 368 18.53 -18.72 -11.58
CA VAL A 368 17.73 -17.77 -10.80
C VAL A 368 17.86 -18.10 -9.30
N GLU A 369 18.20 -17.12 -8.48
CA GLU A 369 18.23 -17.30 -7.03
C GLU A 369 16.82 -17.68 -6.53
N ARG A 370 16.72 -18.78 -5.78
CA ARG A 370 15.45 -19.32 -5.29
C ARG A 370 14.81 -18.35 -4.31
N PRO A 371 13.49 -18.07 -4.43
CA PRO A 371 12.76 -17.20 -3.51
C PRO A 371 12.95 -17.54 -2.03
N SER A 372 12.91 -18.83 -1.67
CA SER A 372 13.12 -19.28 -0.30
C SER A 372 14.52 -18.95 0.23
N VAL A 373 15.55 -19.06 -0.64
CA VAL A 373 16.93 -18.71 -0.30
C VAL A 373 17.07 -17.20 -0.16
N LEU A 374 16.45 -16.42 -1.04
CA LEU A 374 16.46 -14.97 -0.97
C LEU A 374 15.84 -14.46 0.34
N LEU A 375 14.66 -14.98 0.71
CA LEU A 375 13.98 -14.66 1.97
C LEU A 375 14.85 -14.97 3.20
N GLN A 376 15.52 -16.15 3.21
CA GLN A 376 16.43 -16.52 4.30
C GLN A 376 17.63 -15.57 4.40
N LYS A 377 18.22 -15.17 3.26
CA LYS A 377 19.34 -14.22 3.23
C LYS A 377 18.90 -12.84 3.73
N GLN A 378 17.75 -12.33 3.27
CA GLN A 378 17.22 -11.04 3.70
C GLN A 378 16.97 -11.00 5.21
N ARG A 379 16.50 -12.12 5.80
CA ARG A 379 16.36 -12.25 7.25
C ARG A 379 17.73 -12.26 7.97
N GLN A 380 18.73 -12.97 7.41
CA GLN A 380 20.05 -13.13 8.03
C GLN A 380 20.88 -11.86 7.98
N ASP A 381 20.86 -11.13 6.87
CA ASP A 381 21.66 -9.91 6.68
C ASP A 381 20.92 -8.62 7.06
N GLY A 382 19.66 -8.75 7.49
CA GLY A 382 18.83 -7.62 7.92
C GLY A 382 18.24 -6.79 6.78
N SER A 383 18.48 -7.13 5.50
CA SER A 383 17.97 -6.38 4.36
C SER A 383 16.43 -6.39 4.28
N MET A 384 15.75 -7.37 4.90
CA MET A 384 14.30 -7.32 5.04
C MET A 384 13.81 -6.02 5.71
N TRP A 385 14.52 -5.54 6.73
CA TRP A 385 14.16 -4.31 7.43
C TRP A 385 14.40 -3.07 6.57
N PHE A 386 15.45 -3.10 5.74
CA PHE A 386 15.67 -2.07 4.72
C PHE A 386 14.48 -1.99 3.74
N TYR A 387 14.00 -3.13 3.22
CA TYR A 387 12.86 -3.13 2.31
C TYR A 387 11.57 -2.68 3.01
N HIS A 388 11.35 -3.02 4.28
CA HIS A 388 10.22 -2.49 5.06
C HIS A 388 10.27 -0.96 5.18
N ILE A 389 11.46 -0.40 5.45
CA ILE A 389 11.67 1.06 5.49
C ILE A 389 11.39 1.70 4.12
N MET A 390 11.78 1.03 3.02
CA MET A 390 11.55 1.54 1.67
C MET A 390 10.07 1.52 1.26
N GLN A 391 9.26 0.61 1.80
CA GLN A 391 7.83 0.49 1.49
C GLN A 391 6.94 1.42 2.32
N GLU A 392 7.28 1.68 3.57
CA GLU A 392 6.46 2.43 4.52
C GLU A 392 6.90 3.90 4.61
N ALA A 393 5.91 4.82 4.66
CA ALA A 393 6.15 6.22 4.94
C ALA A 393 6.28 6.49 6.45
N PHE A 394 6.87 7.62 6.81
CA PHE A 394 6.95 8.13 8.18
C PHE A 394 7.65 7.19 9.18
N ASN A 395 8.61 6.40 8.73
CA ASN A 395 9.41 5.58 9.64
C ASN A 395 10.26 6.46 10.56
N GLY A 396 10.00 6.39 11.85
CA GLY A 396 10.81 7.06 12.86
C GLY A 396 12.06 6.26 13.25
N PRO A 397 13.06 6.92 13.86
CA PRO A 397 14.31 6.27 14.30
C PRO A 397 14.11 5.16 15.34
N ASN A 398 12.97 5.20 16.06
CA ASN A 398 12.61 4.21 17.09
C ASN A 398 11.66 3.11 16.56
N SER A 399 11.31 3.14 15.28
CA SER A 399 10.50 2.06 14.71
C SER A 399 11.24 0.73 14.69
N VAL A 400 10.49 -0.37 14.74
CA VAL A 400 11.07 -1.72 14.70
C VAL A 400 11.99 -1.92 13.48
N PRO A 401 11.61 -1.55 12.25
CA PRO A 401 12.49 -1.71 11.10
C PRO A 401 13.83 -0.95 11.24
N PHE A 402 13.82 0.29 11.71
CA PHE A 402 15.06 1.05 11.91
C PHE A 402 15.94 0.45 13.01
N SER A 403 15.36 0.11 14.15
CA SER A 403 16.10 -0.49 15.27
C SER A 403 16.77 -1.80 14.86
N ARG A 404 16.04 -2.66 14.15
CA ARG A 404 16.57 -3.96 13.71
C ARG A 404 17.56 -3.84 12.55
N LEU A 405 17.37 -2.90 11.63
CA LEU A 405 18.36 -2.63 10.59
C LEU A 405 19.67 -2.12 11.21
N ARG A 406 19.59 -1.21 12.18
CA ARG A 406 20.75 -0.68 12.91
C ARG A 406 21.53 -1.78 13.63
N GLU A 407 20.87 -2.75 14.23
CA GLU A 407 21.49 -3.92 14.86
C GLU A 407 22.15 -4.85 13.82
N ALA A 408 21.55 -5.01 12.64
CA ALA A 408 22.06 -5.91 11.60
C ALA A 408 23.25 -5.34 10.82
N VAL A 409 23.36 -4.02 10.69
CA VAL A 409 24.44 -3.33 9.95
C VAL A 409 25.56 -2.98 10.92
N SER A 410 26.62 -3.79 10.94
CA SER A 410 27.71 -3.70 11.92
C SER A 410 28.46 -2.36 11.97
N ASP A 411 28.51 -1.64 10.84
CA ASP A 411 29.15 -0.32 10.71
C ASP A 411 28.15 0.84 10.66
N PHE A 412 26.89 0.62 11.08
CA PHE A 412 25.86 1.65 11.07
C PHE A 412 26.29 2.89 11.86
N GLU A 413 26.86 2.70 13.05
CA GLU A 413 27.32 3.80 13.92
C GLU A 413 28.49 4.56 13.32
N GLU A 414 29.37 3.89 12.55
CA GLU A 414 30.46 4.55 11.84
C GLU A 414 29.91 5.42 10.71
N LEU A 415 28.95 4.91 9.95
CA LEU A 415 28.27 5.68 8.90
C LEU A 415 27.52 6.87 9.49
N ALA A 416 26.82 6.68 10.61
CA ALA A 416 26.11 7.74 11.32
C ALA A 416 27.08 8.84 11.82
N ALA A 417 28.22 8.44 12.39
CA ALA A 417 29.23 9.38 12.85
C ALA A 417 29.96 10.15 11.71
N ALA A 418 29.94 9.60 10.49
CA ALA A 418 30.51 10.23 9.30
C ALA A 418 29.58 11.27 8.66
N VAL A 419 28.28 11.33 9.04
CA VAL A 419 27.35 12.37 8.57
C VAL A 419 27.85 13.74 9.05
N SER A 420 27.79 14.72 8.15
CA SER A 420 28.26 16.08 8.43
C SER A 420 27.52 16.70 9.63
N LYS A 421 28.26 17.07 10.66
CA LYS A 421 27.71 17.75 11.85
C LYS A 421 27.17 19.13 11.50
N GLU A 422 27.85 19.86 10.61
CA GLU A 422 27.42 21.20 10.18
C GLU A 422 26.10 21.14 9.48
N ASP A 423 25.92 20.22 8.52
CA ASP A 423 24.67 20.05 7.80
C ASP A 423 23.55 19.56 8.73
N THR A 424 23.87 18.66 9.67
CA THR A 424 22.91 18.16 10.67
C THR A 424 22.38 19.30 11.55
N GLU A 425 23.26 20.14 12.12
CA GLU A 425 22.85 21.25 12.98
C GLU A 425 22.13 22.37 12.19
N ALA A 426 22.52 22.60 10.93
CA ALA A 426 21.78 23.51 10.05
C ALA A 426 20.36 23.00 9.79
N PHE A 427 20.21 21.69 9.56
CA PHE A 427 18.90 21.04 9.39
C PHE A 427 18.05 21.16 10.66
N VAL A 428 18.62 20.82 11.84
CA VAL A 428 17.92 20.92 13.15
C VAL A 428 17.38 22.33 13.36
N LYS A 429 18.23 23.35 13.17
CA LYS A 429 17.80 24.74 13.31
C LYS A 429 16.65 25.10 12.41
N MET A 430 16.74 24.74 11.13
CA MET A 430 15.67 24.97 10.14
C MET A 430 14.35 24.32 10.59
N LYS A 431 14.41 23.08 11.07
CA LYS A 431 13.21 22.33 11.48
C LYS A 431 12.55 22.91 12.71
N MET A 432 13.31 23.43 13.68
CA MET A 432 12.72 24.10 14.84
C MET A 432 11.99 25.39 14.42
N GLU A 433 12.56 26.17 13.49
CA GLU A 433 11.88 27.34 12.92
C GLU A 433 10.58 26.94 12.17
N TYR A 434 10.58 25.84 11.43
CA TYR A 434 9.39 25.31 10.72
C TYR A 434 8.30 24.87 11.68
N LYS A 435 8.67 24.17 12.76
CA LYS A 435 7.75 23.73 13.80
C LYS A 435 7.02 24.90 14.47
N ASP A 436 7.74 25.98 14.81
CA ASP A 436 7.16 27.18 15.40
C ASP A 436 6.10 27.83 14.50
N HIS A 437 6.33 27.81 13.16
CA HIS A 437 5.35 28.30 12.20
C HIS A 437 4.14 27.38 12.08
N TYR A 438 4.39 26.08 11.99
CA TYR A 438 3.35 25.06 11.93
C TYR A 438 2.37 25.12 13.10
N GLU A 439 2.88 25.26 14.34
CA GLU A 439 2.06 25.32 15.55
C GLU A 439 1.12 26.52 15.55
N LYS A 440 1.56 27.67 15.01
CA LYS A 440 0.71 28.88 14.84
C LYS A 440 -0.37 28.64 13.80
N ASP A 441 0.01 28.13 12.62
CA ASP A 441 -0.92 27.89 11.53
C ASP A 441 -1.97 26.84 11.92
N LEU A 442 -1.56 25.79 12.65
CA LEU A 442 -2.45 24.77 13.18
C LEU A 442 -3.44 25.34 14.20
N ALA A 443 -2.98 26.22 15.11
CA ALA A 443 -3.86 26.85 16.09
C ALA A 443 -4.92 27.74 15.39
N GLU A 444 -4.53 28.51 14.36
CA GLU A 444 -5.46 29.32 13.58
C GLU A 444 -6.46 28.44 12.81
N MET A 445 -5.99 27.32 12.23
CA MET A 445 -6.84 26.38 11.52
C MET A 445 -7.87 25.74 12.46
N LYS A 446 -7.44 25.24 13.63
CA LYS A 446 -8.32 24.67 14.66
C LYS A 446 -9.38 25.68 15.13
N GLU A 447 -9.04 26.96 15.28
CA GLU A 447 -10.00 28.00 15.65
C GLU A 447 -11.01 28.25 14.52
N ARG A 448 -10.56 28.33 13.25
CA ARG A 448 -11.43 28.53 12.07
C ARG A 448 -12.51 27.46 11.94
N TYR A 449 -12.19 26.21 12.26
CA TYR A 449 -13.09 25.08 12.12
C TYR A 449 -13.73 24.62 13.45
N ARG A 450 -13.60 25.43 14.52
CA ARG A 450 -14.21 25.15 15.82
C ARG A 450 -15.74 25.06 15.69
N GLY A 451 -16.31 23.95 16.16
CA GLY A 451 -17.76 23.73 16.16
C GLY A 451 -18.39 23.26 14.86
N VAL A 452 -17.58 22.94 13.87
CA VAL A 452 -18.06 22.34 12.62
C VAL A 452 -18.29 20.83 12.85
N PRO A 453 -19.52 20.29 12.60
CA PRO A 453 -19.90 18.94 13.02
C PRO A 453 -18.99 17.82 12.50
N TYR A 454 -18.45 17.93 11.28
CA TYR A 454 -17.57 16.92 10.69
C TYR A 454 -16.13 16.92 11.26
N MET A 455 -15.82 17.90 12.14
CA MET A 455 -14.55 17.96 12.86
C MET A 455 -14.63 17.24 14.23
N GLN A 456 -15.83 16.89 14.68
CA GLN A 456 -16.07 16.29 16.01
C GLN A 456 -15.96 14.76 16.03
N GLY A 457 -15.88 14.09 14.86
CA GLY A 457 -15.86 12.64 14.72
C GLY A 457 -14.47 11.99 14.54
N ALA A 458 -13.40 12.65 14.96
CA ALA A 458 -12.03 12.19 14.68
C ALA A 458 -11.25 11.73 15.92
N THR A 459 -11.95 11.30 16.96
CA THR A 459 -11.36 10.69 18.15
C THR A 459 -11.88 9.27 18.41
N ASP A 460 -12.42 8.59 17.37
CA ASP A 460 -12.77 7.17 17.44
C ASP A 460 -12.19 6.42 16.25
#